data_72db6cbb0601452ba15346abb6f2f71a
#
_entry.id   72db6cbb0601452ba15346abb6f2f71a
#
_cell.length_a   1.000
_cell.length_b   1.000
_cell.length_c   1.000
_cell.angle_alpha   90.00
_cell.angle_beta   90.00
_cell.angle_gamma   90.00
#
_symmetry.space_group_name_H-M   'P 1'
#
loop_
_entity.id
_entity.type
_entity.pdbx_description
1 polymer ?
#
loop_
_entity_poly.entity_id
_entity_poly.type
_entity_poly.pdbx_seq_one_letter_code
_entity_poly.pdbx_strand_id
1 'polypeptide(L)'
;ASGEVVYDLPPVSSVAEAASFLESASGLHGHTLARMAAGYANDGSGSTMETLWYHAFCLPPRLGGMHLQRPLQNVPLEWPDEVSALVSHQTMRPDFFWALYRAACEHQGKDHASEEALAEDCNRARDYELCGIDYFPVTKKDAHSEKAVRAFLAQLVEKFAPYEGPSFKRRMRQRLDDPDVVLARSVLLSQLMPASQRWHDEDA
;
A
#
# COMPACT_ATOMS: atom_id res chain seq x y z
N ALA A 1 -1.42 -23.16 -18.57
CA ALA A 1 0.04 -23.17 -18.43
C ALA A 1 0.37 -22.53 -17.09
N SER A 2 0.85 -23.31 -16.13
CA SER A 2 1.45 -22.81 -14.91
C SER A 2 2.87 -22.35 -15.26
N GLY A 3 3.04 -21.08 -15.60
CA GLY A 3 4.35 -20.51 -15.73
C GLY A 3 4.98 -20.31 -14.34
N GLU A 4 6.26 -20.62 -14.22
CA GLU A 4 7.06 -20.30 -13.04
C GLU A 4 7.11 -18.77 -12.90
N VAL A 5 6.83 -18.25 -11.70
CA VAL A 5 6.94 -16.83 -11.43
C VAL A 5 8.40 -16.48 -11.26
N VAL A 6 8.93 -15.61 -12.12
CA VAL A 6 10.32 -15.12 -12.03
C VAL A 6 10.29 -13.77 -11.29
N TYR A 7 11.08 -13.67 -10.23
CA TYR A 7 11.22 -12.48 -9.41
C TYR A 7 12.47 -11.67 -9.82
N ASP A 8 12.55 -10.44 -9.34
CA ASP A 8 13.71 -9.53 -9.53
C ASP A 8 14.07 -9.23 -11.00
N LEU A 9 13.08 -9.30 -11.88
CA LEU A 9 13.27 -8.83 -13.25
C LEU A 9 13.42 -7.31 -13.28
N PRO A 10 14.29 -6.77 -14.16
CA PRO A 10 14.37 -5.33 -14.34
C PRO A 10 13.02 -4.79 -14.83
N PRO A 11 12.63 -3.57 -14.43
CA PRO A 11 11.37 -2.97 -14.87
C PRO A 11 11.34 -2.83 -16.39
N VAL A 12 10.22 -3.15 -17.00
CA VAL A 12 10.03 -3.04 -18.46
C VAL A 12 9.79 -1.59 -18.88
N SER A 13 9.25 -0.77 -17.98
CA SER A 13 8.97 0.65 -18.19
C SER A 13 8.86 1.36 -16.84
N SER A 14 8.79 2.69 -16.90
CA SER A 14 8.57 3.56 -15.73
C SER A 14 7.37 4.48 -15.95
N VAL A 15 6.85 5.05 -14.87
CA VAL A 15 5.79 6.08 -14.93
C VAL A 15 6.27 7.29 -15.75
N ALA A 16 7.54 7.66 -15.65
CA ALA A 16 8.12 8.75 -16.42
C ALA A 16 8.13 8.46 -17.92
N GLU A 17 8.51 7.25 -18.33
CA GLU A 17 8.49 6.82 -19.73
C GLU A 17 7.05 6.77 -20.27
N ALA A 18 6.12 6.22 -19.49
CA ALA A 18 4.70 6.20 -19.84
C ALA A 18 4.13 7.61 -20.03
N ALA A 19 4.47 8.55 -19.12
CA ALA A 19 4.07 9.94 -19.23
C ALA A 19 4.65 10.62 -20.49
N SER A 20 5.93 10.43 -20.77
CA SER A 20 6.60 10.95 -21.98
C SER A 20 5.97 10.40 -23.26
N PHE A 21 5.68 9.10 -23.32
CA PHE A 21 4.96 8.50 -24.44
C PHE A 21 3.60 9.15 -24.62
N LEU A 22 2.84 9.35 -23.55
CA LEU A 22 1.50 9.95 -23.62
C LEU A 22 1.55 11.42 -24.08
N GLU A 23 2.59 12.18 -23.80
CA GLU A 23 2.77 13.53 -24.35
C GLU A 23 2.88 13.50 -25.87
N SER A 24 3.58 12.53 -26.42
CA SER A 24 3.74 12.36 -27.87
C SER A 24 2.50 11.77 -28.56
N ALA A 25 1.63 11.08 -27.82
CA ALA A 25 0.46 10.35 -28.31
C ALA A 25 -0.83 11.19 -28.33
N SER A 26 -0.73 12.51 -28.30
CA SER A 26 -1.90 13.42 -28.32
C SER A 26 -2.77 13.17 -29.56
N GLY A 27 -4.10 13.13 -29.35
CA GLY A 27 -5.07 12.87 -30.43
C GLY A 27 -5.42 11.40 -30.64
N LEU A 28 -4.73 10.45 -30.01
CA LEU A 28 -5.12 9.04 -30.06
C LEU A 28 -6.37 8.78 -29.20
N HIS A 29 -7.17 7.81 -29.64
CA HIS A 29 -8.34 7.36 -28.88
C HIS A 29 -7.91 6.86 -27.48
N GLY A 30 -8.61 7.30 -26.45
CA GLY A 30 -8.31 6.93 -25.05
C GLY A 30 -7.16 7.72 -24.39
N HIS A 31 -6.48 8.63 -25.11
CA HIS A 31 -5.35 9.41 -24.59
C HIS A 31 -5.65 10.13 -23.26
N THR A 32 -6.81 10.80 -23.15
CA THR A 32 -7.20 11.50 -21.92
C THR A 32 -7.32 10.56 -20.72
N LEU A 33 -7.94 9.38 -20.94
CA LEU A 33 -8.08 8.35 -19.90
C LEU A 33 -6.72 7.77 -19.52
N ALA A 34 -5.87 7.48 -20.50
CA ALA A 34 -4.52 6.95 -20.26
C ALA A 34 -3.65 7.95 -19.47
N ARG A 35 -3.70 9.25 -19.79
CA ARG A 35 -3.01 10.30 -19.00
C ARG A 35 -3.52 10.38 -17.55
N MET A 36 -4.83 10.28 -17.38
CA MET A 36 -5.40 10.25 -16.03
C MET A 36 -4.93 9.02 -15.25
N ALA A 37 -4.93 7.84 -15.86
CA ALA A 37 -4.46 6.60 -15.26
C ALA A 37 -2.96 6.67 -14.90
N ALA A 38 -2.12 7.16 -15.82
CA ALA A 38 -0.68 7.36 -15.56
C ALA A 38 -0.42 8.29 -14.36
N GLY A 39 -1.28 9.29 -14.14
CA GLY A 39 -1.19 10.17 -12.96
C GLY A 39 -1.42 9.46 -11.63
N TYR A 40 -2.01 8.28 -11.62
CA TYR A 40 -2.22 7.44 -10.43
C TYR A 40 -1.23 6.27 -10.34
N ALA A 41 -0.48 6.01 -11.39
CA ALA A 41 0.53 4.97 -11.37
C ALA A 41 1.69 5.34 -10.44
N ASN A 42 2.41 4.34 -9.99
CA ASN A 42 3.62 4.50 -9.20
C ASN A 42 4.62 3.39 -9.57
N ASP A 43 5.90 3.73 -9.53
CA ASP A 43 6.97 2.77 -9.71
C ASP A 43 7.26 2.05 -8.37
N GLY A 44 7.90 0.89 -8.45
CA GLY A 44 8.44 0.20 -7.29
C GLY A 44 7.50 -0.79 -6.61
N SER A 45 6.29 -1.07 -7.15
CA SER A 45 5.44 -2.16 -6.64
C SER A 45 6.04 -3.52 -6.97
N GLY A 46 6.32 -4.34 -5.97
CA GLY A 46 6.88 -5.69 -6.11
C GLY A 46 5.81 -6.80 -6.20
N SER A 47 4.54 -6.48 -5.93
CA SER A 47 3.45 -7.46 -5.93
C SER A 47 2.09 -6.86 -6.26
N THR A 48 1.13 -7.72 -6.63
CA THR A 48 -0.27 -7.30 -6.83
C THR A 48 -0.90 -6.76 -5.56
N MET A 49 -0.52 -7.28 -4.39
CA MET A 49 -1.04 -6.81 -3.11
C MET A 49 -0.50 -5.42 -2.74
N GLU A 50 0.76 -5.15 -3.03
CA GLU A 50 1.31 -3.80 -2.89
C GLU A 50 0.58 -2.81 -3.81
N THR A 51 0.32 -3.18 -5.06
CA THR A 51 -0.48 -2.35 -5.98
C THR A 51 -1.87 -2.08 -5.42
N LEU A 52 -2.55 -3.08 -4.86
CA LEU A 52 -3.87 -2.94 -4.24
C LEU A 52 -3.83 -1.93 -3.09
N TRP A 53 -2.90 -2.11 -2.14
CA TRP A 53 -2.78 -1.24 -0.98
C TRP A 53 -2.38 0.18 -1.37
N TYR A 54 -1.44 0.34 -2.31
CA TYR A 54 -1.09 1.67 -2.83
C TYR A 54 -2.31 2.41 -3.38
N HIS A 55 -3.16 1.72 -4.15
CA HIS A 55 -4.37 2.31 -4.70
C HIS A 55 -5.41 2.61 -3.62
N ALA A 56 -5.58 1.75 -2.63
CA ALA A 56 -6.45 2.01 -1.49
C ALA A 56 -6.00 3.24 -0.69
N PHE A 57 -4.69 3.46 -0.55
CA PHE A 57 -4.13 4.65 0.11
C PHE A 57 -4.27 5.91 -0.74
N CYS A 58 -3.89 5.87 -2.00
CA CYS A 58 -3.53 7.06 -2.79
C CYS A 58 -4.58 7.49 -3.82
N LEU A 59 -5.45 6.60 -4.32
CA LEU A 59 -6.49 6.98 -5.26
C LEU A 59 -7.47 7.99 -4.64
N PRO A 60 -8.08 8.85 -5.47
CA PRO A 60 -9.13 9.72 -4.98
C PRO A 60 -10.38 8.93 -4.55
N PRO A 61 -11.21 9.48 -3.63
CA PRO A 61 -12.39 8.79 -3.09
C PRO A 61 -13.34 8.24 -4.15
N ARG A 62 -13.56 8.99 -5.25
CA ARG A 62 -14.40 8.53 -6.37
C ARG A 62 -13.91 7.25 -7.06
N LEU A 63 -12.66 6.86 -6.81
CA LEU A 63 -12.05 5.62 -7.30
C LEU A 63 -11.79 4.61 -6.16
N GLY A 64 -12.35 4.84 -4.97
CA GLY A 64 -12.28 3.95 -3.82
C GLY A 64 -11.09 4.16 -2.89
N GLY A 65 -10.13 5.03 -3.22
CA GLY A 65 -8.99 5.33 -2.36
C GLY A 65 -9.26 6.40 -1.30
N MET A 66 -8.32 6.56 -0.39
CA MET A 66 -8.40 7.54 0.70
C MET A 66 -7.78 8.89 0.36
N HIS A 67 -7.02 8.98 -0.73
CA HIS A 67 -6.24 10.17 -1.10
C HIS A 67 -5.32 10.61 0.06
N LEU A 68 -4.62 9.65 0.63
CA LEU A 68 -3.56 9.89 1.61
C LEU A 68 -2.30 10.39 0.90
N GLN A 69 -1.37 10.92 1.67
CA GLN A 69 -0.03 11.22 1.17
C GLN A 69 0.58 9.94 0.56
N ARG A 70 1.23 10.09 -0.59
CA ARG A 70 1.91 8.97 -1.25
C ARG A 70 3.07 8.48 -0.39
N PRO A 71 3.14 7.18 -0.08
CA PRO A 71 4.29 6.60 0.59
C PRO A 71 5.48 6.47 -0.37
N LEU A 72 6.67 6.37 0.20
CA LEU A 72 7.80 5.75 -0.48
C LEU A 72 7.54 4.24 -0.56
N GLN A 73 7.74 3.63 -1.73
CA GLN A 73 7.56 2.19 -1.92
C GLN A 73 8.91 1.50 -2.08
N ASN A 74 9.09 0.41 -1.32
CA ASN A 74 10.25 -0.45 -1.45
C ASN A 74 11.60 0.29 -1.39
N VAL A 75 11.68 1.37 -0.58
CA VAL A 75 12.89 2.16 -0.40
C VAL A 75 13.62 1.67 0.84
N PRO A 76 14.93 1.36 0.74
CA PRO A 76 15.71 0.97 1.90
C PRO A 76 15.75 2.13 2.91
N LEU A 77 15.57 1.78 4.20
CA LEU A 77 15.69 2.70 5.31
C LEU A 77 17.10 2.61 5.89
N GLU A 78 17.69 3.77 6.14
CA GLU A 78 18.95 3.90 6.88
C GLU A 78 18.64 4.14 8.35
N TRP A 79 19.29 3.38 9.23
CA TRP A 79 19.10 3.51 10.67
C TRP A 79 20.00 4.62 11.22
N PRO A 80 19.54 5.33 12.27
CA PRO A 80 20.41 6.21 13.03
C PRO A 80 21.58 5.44 13.63
N ASP A 81 22.77 6.04 13.65
CA ASP A 81 24.00 5.39 14.15
C ASP A 81 23.84 4.85 15.58
N GLU A 82 23.08 5.56 16.42
CA GLU A 82 22.86 5.21 17.82
C GLU A 82 22.10 3.90 17.99
N VAL A 83 21.28 3.51 17.01
CA VAL A 83 20.46 2.28 17.09
C VAL A 83 20.98 1.18 16.18
N SER A 84 21.89 1.46 15.25
CA SER A 84 22.37 0.49 14.27
C SER A 84 23.03 -0.74 14.89
N ALA A 85 23.65 -0.61 16.07
CA ALA A 85 24.25 -1.70 16.82
C ALA A 85 23.21 -2.54 17.62
N LEU A 86 21.98 -2.07 17.76
CA LEU A 86 20.94 -2.68 18.58
C LEU A 86 19.90 -3.43 17.75
N VAL A 87 19.79 -3.11 16.45
CA VAL A 87 18.83 -3.72 15.56
C VAL A 87 19.31 -5.09 15.05
N SER A 88 18.35 -5.97 14.81
CA SER A 88 18.63 -7.29 14.22
C SER A 88 18.88 -7.20 12.71
N HIS A 89 18.22 -6.24 12.04
CA HIS A 89 18.35 -6.01 10.59
C HIS A 89 19.12 -4.72 10.34
N GLN A 90 20.25 -4.80 9.68
CA GLN A 90 21.05 -3.63 9.32
C GLN A 90 20.39 -2.73 8.27
N THR A 91 19.49 -3.29 7.48
CA THR A 91 18.67 -2.57 6.50
C THR A 91 17.26 -3.12 6.50
N MET A 92 16.29 -2.24 6.41
CA MET A 92 14.87 -2.59 6.25
C MET A 92 14.33 -1.91 5.01
N ARG A 93 13.46 -2.62 4.30
CA ARG A 93 12.85 -2.13 3.07
C ARG A 93 11.34 -2.39 3.11
N PRO A 94 10.58 -1.51 3.80
CA PRO A 94 9.13 -1.67 3.88
C PRO A 94 8.47 -1.50 2.51
N ASP A 95 7.35 -2.19 2.29
CA ASP A 95 6.56 -2.01 1.07
C ASP A 95 6.08 -0.56 0.95
N PHE A 96 5.75 0.06 2.08
CA PHE A 96 5.30 1.46 2.16
C PHE A 96 5.91 2.17 3.36
N PHE A 97 6.44 3.37 3.14
CA PHE A 97 6.97 4.20 4.20
C PHE A 97 6.51 5.65 4.08
N TRP A 98 5.90 6.17 5.12
CA TRP A 98 5.54 7.58 5.27
C TRP A 98 6.50 8.25 6.25
N ALA A 99 7.51 8.93 5.72
CA ALA A 99 8.53 9.58 6.54
C ALA A 99 7.97 10.64 7.49
N LEU A 100 7.00 11.46 7.00
CA LEU A 100 6.35 12.49 7.82
C LEU A 100 5.67 11.91 9.06
N TYR A 101 5.03 10.75 8.91
CA TYR A 101 4.25 10.12 9.99
C TYR A 101 5.06 9.06 10.75
N ARG A 102 6.30 8.83 10.34
CA ARG A 102 7.15 7.75 10.87
C ARG A 102 6.38 6.43 10.93
N ALA A 103 5.78 6.06 9.82
CA ALA A 103 4.94 4.88 9.70
C ALA A 103 5.42 4.00 8.54
N ALA A 104 5.61 2.71 8.81
CA ALA A 104 5.94 1.68 7.84
C ALA A 104 4.79 0.67 7.74
N CYS A 105 4.50 0.19 6.53
CA CYS A 105 3.53 -0.86 6.30
C CYS A 105 4.13 -1.92 5.38
N GLU A 106 3.95 -3.19 5.72
CA GLU A 106 4.41 -4.33 4.94
C GLU A 106 3.30 -5.37 4.78
N HIS A 107 3.17 -5.92 3.57
CA HIS A 107 2.23 -7.00 3.30
C HIS A 107 2.86 -8.36 3.60
N GLN A 108 2.35 -9.02 4.62
CA GLN A 108 2.75 -10.37 5.00
C GLN A 108 2.14 -11.42 4.06
N GLY A 109 2.92 -11.85 3.07
CA GLY A 109 2.43 -12.70 1.97
C GLY A 109 2.42 -14.20 2.25
N LYS A 110 3.06 -14.66 3.32
CA LYS A 110 3.19 -16.09 3.65
C LYS A 110 2.37 -16.43 4.88
N ASP A 111 1.76 -17.62 4.90
CA ASP A 111 1.23 -18.22 6.12
C ASP A 111 2.42 -18.61 7.01
N HIS A 112 2.76 -17.73 7.97
CA HIS A 112 3.85 -17.92 8.91
C HIS A 112 3.44 -18.95 9.95
N ALA A 113 3.56 -20.23 9.60
CA ALA A 113 3.25 -21.33 10.53
C ALA A 113 4.47 -21.82 11.32
N SER A 114 5.69 -21.26 11.07
CA SER A 114 6.88 -21.68 11.78
C SER A 114 7.26 -20.72 12.92
N GLU A 115 7.90 -21.25 13.93
CA GLU A 115 8.40 -20.48 15.07
C GLU A 115 9.48 -19.46 14.65
N GLU A 116 10.28 -19.84 13.64
CA GLU A 116 11.32 -18.98 13.07
C GLU A 116 10.73 -17.77 12.38
N ALA A 117 9.64 -17.94 11.62
CA ALA A 117 8.98 -16.85 10.94
C ALA A 117 8.33 -15.87 11.93
N LEU A 118 7.72 -16.40 13.01
CA LEU A 118 7.18 -15.56 14.07
C LEU A 118 8.28 -14.77 14.80
N ALA A 119 9.42 -15.40 15.08
CA ALA A 119 10.56 -14.75 15.70
C ALA A 119 11.11 -13.61 14.82
N GLU A 120 11.17 -13.85 13.51
CA GLU A 120 11.60 -12.86 12.53
C GLU A 120 10.66 -11.63 12.48
N ASP A 121 9.34 -11.86 12.44
CA ASP A 121 8.34 -10.78 12.47
C ASP A 121 8.45 -9.96 13.79
N CYS A 122 8.70 -10.63 14.92
CA CYS A 122 8.92 -9.95 16.19
C CYS A 122 10.21 -9.11 16.19
N ASN A 123 11.28 -9.60 15.57
CA ASN A 123 12.53 -8.86 15.43
C ASN A 123 12.33 -7.60 14.56
N ARG A 124 11.67 -7.75 13.42
CA ARG A 124 11.32 -6.62 12.55
C ARG A 124 10.53 -5.54 13.29
N ALA A 125 9.49 -5.95 14.02
CA ALA A 125 8.66 -5.01 14.78
C ALA A 125 9.48 -4.24 15.82
N ARG A 126 10.40 -4.92 16.53
CA ARG A 126 11.30 -4.28 17.51
C ARG A 126 12.27 -3.31 16.83
N ASP A 127 12.82 -3.67 15.67
CA ASP A 127 13.76 -2.81 14.94
C ASP A 127 13.06 -1.52 14.50
N TYR A 128 11.83 -1.59 13.99
CA TYR A 128 11.02 -0.39 13.69
C TYR A 128 10.76 0.45 14.93
N GLU A 129 10.37 -0.18 16.05
CA GLU A 129 10.11 0.52 17.30
C GLU A 129 11.36 1.24 17.84
N LEU A 130 12.53 0.58 17.84
CA LEU A 130 13.82 1.17 18.24
C LEU A 130 14.16 2.40 17.41
N CYS A 131 13.79 2.40 16.13
CA CYS A 131 13.98 3.53 15.22
C CYS A 131 12.87 4.57 15.32
N GLY A 132 11.88 4.38 16.22
CA GLY A 132 10.73 5.27 16.41
C GLY A 132 9.80 5.30 15.21
N ILE A 133 9.67 4.18 14.52
CA ILE A 133 8.77 3.98 13.37
C ILE A 133 7.63 3.06 13.82
N ASP A 134 6.39 3.52 13.66
CA ASP A 134 5.23 2.65 13.88
C ASP A 134 5.06 1.67 12.72
N TYR A 135 5.03 0.40 13.04
CA TYR A 135 4.93 -0.69 12.08
C TYR A 135 3.50 -1.22 11.95
N PHE A 136 3.01 -1.26 10.72
CA PHE A 136 1.67 -1.72 10.36
C PHE A 136 1.76 -2.93 9.42
N PRO A 137 1.91 -4.16 9.96
CA PRO A 137 1.82 -5.34 9.12
C PRO A 137 0.39 -5.51 8.60
N VAL A 138 0.25 -5.81 7.32
CA VAL A 138 -1.02 -6.16 6.69
C VAL A 138 -0.95 -7.55 6.10
N THR A 139 -2.02 -8.29 6.23
CA THR A 139 -2.15 -9.67 5.77
C THR A 139 -3.21 -9.79 4.67
N LYS A 140 -3.35 -10.96 4.08
CA LYS A 140 -4.46 -11.26 3.18
C LYS A 140 -5.82 -11.07 3.86
N LYS A 141 -5.91 -11.28 5.18
CA LYS A 141 -7.15 -11.08 5.94
C LYS A 141 -7.57 -9.62 5.99
N ASP A 142 -6.62 -8.69 6.00
CA ASP A 142 -6.91 -7.25 6.00
C ASP A 142 -7.41 -6.76 4.63
N ALA A 143 -7.13 -7.50 3.57
CA ALA A 143 -7.59 -7.20 2.22
C ALA A 143 -8.81 -8.03 1.78
N HIS A 144 -9.29 -8.99 2.59
CA HIS A 144 -10.33 -9.94 2.15
C HIS A 144 -11.73 -9.33 2.01
N SER A 145 -12.00 -8.18 2.59
CA SER A 145 -13.29 -7.48 2.47
C SER A 145 -13.12 -5.97 2.53
N GLU A 146 -14.08 -5.23 1.96
CA GLU A 146 -14.10 -3.76 2.10
C GLU A 146 -14.07 -3.34 3.57
N LYS A 147 -14.82 -4.02 4.41
CA LYS A 147 -14.88 -3.78 5.86
C LYS A 147 -13.50 -3.94 6.51
N ALA A 148 -12.73 -4.96 6.15
CA ALA A 148 -11.39 -5.18 6.68
C ALA A 148 -10.42 -4.08 6.19
N VAL A 149 -10.42 -3.78 4.90
CA VAL A 149 -9.62 -2.67 4.33
C VAL A 149 -9.99 -1.35 5.00
N ARG A 150 -11.28 -1.04 5.18
CA ARG A 150 -11.74 0.17 5.86
C ARG A 150 -11.26 0.24 7.31
N ALA A 151 -11.28 -0.86 8.03
CA ALA A 151 -10.78 -0.93 9.42
C ALA A 151 -9.28 -0.62 9.48
N PHE A 152 -8.49 -1.17 8.58
CA PHE A 152 -7.05 -0.88 8.49
C PHE A 152 -6.79 0.58 8.11
N LEU A 153 -7.48 1.10 7.11
CA LEU A 153 -7.38 2.51 6.71
C LEU A 153 -7.72 3.47 7.87
N ALA A 154 -8.69 3.10 8.73
CA ALA A 154 -9.03 3.88 9.90
C ALA A 154 -7.85 3.95 10.91
N GLN A 155 -7.08 2.88 11.08
CA GLN A 155 -5.90 2.87 11.93
C GLN A 155 -4.82 3.83 11.41
N LEU A 156 -4.56 3.82 10.09
CA LEU A 156 -3.63 4.78 9.48
C LEU A 156 -4.09 6.22 9.64
N VAL A 157 -5.39 6.50 9.50
CA VAL A 157 -5.95 7.83 9.73
C VAL A 157 -5.72 8.30 11.15
N GLU A 158 -5.91 7.45 12.14
CA GLU A 158 -5.61 7.78 13.54
C GLU A 158 -4.13 8.08 13.77
N LYS A 159 -3.24 7.31 13.12
CA LYS A 159 -1.79 7.53 13.18
C LYS A 159 -1.37 8.87 12.54
N PHE A 160 -1.96 9.22 11.40
CA PHE A 160 -1.58 10.43 10.66
C PHE A 160 -2.20 11.71 11.23
N ALA A 161 -3.35 11.58 11.91
CA ALA A 161 -4.11 12.72 12.42
C ALA A 161 -3.33 13.69 13.34
N PRO A 162 -2.41 13.25 14.22
CA PRO A 162 -1.59 14.15 15.02
C PRO A 162 -0.71 15.10 14.21
N TYR A 163 -0.28 14.69 13.02
CA TYR A 163 0.56 15.47 12.12
C TYR A 163 -0.25 16.40 11.21
N GLU A 164 -1.47 16.00 10.86
CA GLU A 164 -2.34 16.67 9.88
C GLU A 164 -3.41 17.57 10.53
N GLY A 165 -3.70 17.32 11.78
CA GLY A 165 -4.67 18.08 12.57
C GLY A 165 -6.13 17.63 12.45
N PRO A 166 -7.05 18.26 13.23
CA PRO A 166 -8.43 17.78 13.39
C PRO A 166 -9.28 17.79 12.12
N SER A 167 -9.02 18.72 11.21
CA SER A 167 -9.75 18.80 9.93
C SER A 167 -9.45 17.60 9.02
N PHE A 168 -8.22 17.11 9.02
CA PHE A 168 -7.83 15.89 8.31
C PHE A 168 -8.60 14.68 8.85
N LYS A 169 -8.55 14.46 10.16
CA LYS A 169 -9.21 13.32 10.80
C LYS A 169 -10.71 13.29 10.48
N ARG A 170 -11.40 14.44 10.61
CA ARG A 170 -12.82 14.55 10.27
C ARG A 170 -13.09 14.21 8.80
N ARG A 171 -12.32 14.78 7.87
CA ARG A 171 -12.45 14.54 6.44
C ARG A 171 -12.20 13.06 6.09
N MET A 172 -11.18 12.43 6.68
CA MET A 172 -10.88 11.03 6.42
C MET A 172 -11.95 10.10 6.97
N ARG A 173 -12.48 10.36 8.17
CA ARG A 173 -13.61 9.59 8.71
C ARG A 173 -14.85 9.70 7.82
N GLN A 174 -15.17 10.89 7.33
CA GLN A 174 -16.27 11.05 6.36
C GLN A 174 -16.05 10.17 5.10
N ARG A 175 -14.84 10.13 4.55
CA ARG A 175 -14.52 9.28 3.39
C ARG A 175 -14.59 7.79 3.70
N LEU A 176 -14.24 7.38 4.91
CA LEU A 176 -14.34 5.97 5.31
C LEU A 176 -15.80 5.48 5.36
N ASP A 177 -16.71 6.36 5.76
CA ASP A 177 -18.12 6.03 6.00
C ASP A 177 -19.06 6.47 4.86
N ASP A 178 -18.53 7.16 3.84
CA ASP A 178 -19.29 7.61 2.67
C ASP A 178 -19.71 6.39 1.81
N PRO A 179 -21.03 6.13 1.61
CA PRO A 179 -21.50 4.98 0.86
C PRO A 179 -20.96 4.89 -0.57
N ASP A 180 -20.78 6.04 -1.25
CA ASP A 180 -20.24 6.07 -2.62
C ASP A 180 -18.77 5.67 -2.65
N VAL A 181 -18.00 6.09 -1.65
CA VAL A 181 -16.58 5.71 -1.50
C VAL A 181 -16.45 4.23 -1.14
N VAL A 182 -17.30 3.73 -0.25
CA VAL A 182 -17.37 2.31 0.13
C VAL A 182 -17.67 1.44 -1.09
N LEU A 183 -18.67 1.84 -1.90
CA LEU A 183 -19.01 1.12 -3.13
C LEU A 183 -17.85 1.17 -4.14
N ALA A 184 -17.27 2.34 -4.37
CA ALA A 184 -16.12 2.49 -5.28
C ALA A 184 -14.93 1.65 -4.82
N ARG A 185 -14.67 1.56 -3.52
CA ARG A 185 -13.62 0.71 -2.94
C ARG A 185 -13.91 -0.77 -3.14
N SER A 186 -15.14 -1.20 -2.94
CA SER A 186 -15.53 -2.59 -3.22
C SER A 186 -15.28 -2.96 -4.68
N VAL A 187 -15.61 -2.07 -5.63
CA VAL A 187 -15.32 -2.26 -7.06
C VAL A 187 -13.80 -2.32 -7.31
N LEU A 188 -13.03 -1.39 -6.76
CA LEU A 188 -11.57 -1.36 -6.89
C LEU A 188 -10.94 -2.68 -6.42
N LEU A 189 -11.32 -3.12 -5.23
CA LEU A 189 -10.81 -4.36 -4.64
C LEU A 189 -11.17 -5.58 -5.48
N SER A 190 -12.40 -5.66 -5.99
CA SER A 190 -12.84 -6.76 -6.86
C SER A 190 -12.07 -6.84 -8.19
N GLN A 191 -11.55 -5.72 -8.68
CA GLN A 191 -10.76 -5.66 -9.90
C GLN A 191 -9.28 -6.02 -9.67
N LEU A 192 -8.72 -5.65 -8.52
CA LEU A 192 -7.30 -5.85 -8.20
C LEU A 192 -7.01 -7.19 -7.52
N MET A 193 -8.00 -7.78 -6.85
CA MET A 193 -7.82 -9.07 -6.22
C MET A 193 -7.67 -10.18 -7.27
N PRO A 194 -6.69 -11.09 -7.12
CA PRO A 194 -6.59 -12.29 -7.93
C PRO A 194 -7.90 -13.08 -7.90
N ALA A 195 -8.27 -13.70 -9.03
CA ALA A 195 -9.53 -14.46 -9.13
C ALA A 195 -9.70 -15.55 -8.06
N SER A 196 -8.57 -16.16 -7.63
CA SER A 196 -8.52 -17.14 -6.54
C SER A 196 -8.70 -16.55 -5.14
N GLN A 197 -8.71 -15.22 -4.99
CA GLN A 197 -8.84 -14.52 -3.73
C GLN A 197 -10.04 -13.56 -3.72
N ARG A 198 -10.85 -13.56 -4.79
CA ARG A 198 -12.07 -12.76 -4.84
C ARG A 198 -13.07 -13.26 -3.81
N TRP A 199 -13.71 -12.30 -3.17
CA TRP A 199 -14.71 -12.57 -2.16
C TRP A 199 -15.87 -13.40 -2.74
N HIS A 200 -16.25 -14.43 -2.01
CA HIS A 200 -17.57 -15.01 -2.16
C HIS A 200 -18.49 -14.24 -1.22
N ASP A 201 -19.65 -13.79 -1.72
CA ASP A 201 -20.65 -13.00 -0.99
C ASP A 201 -21.24 -13.71 0.26
N GLU A 202 -20.75 -14.89 0.61
CA GLU A 202 -21.19 -15.69 1.75
C GLU A 202 -20.58 -15.24 3.10
N ASP A 203 -19.59 -14.31 3.10
CA ASP A 203 -18.92 -13.81 4.30
C ASP A 203 -19.24 -12.33 4.62
N ALA A 204 -20.32 -11.78 4.06
CA ALA A 204 -20.75 -10.38 4.27
C ALA A 204 -21.66 -10.19 5.48
#